data_1341c44bad10528babd7996a26df8f40
#
_entry.id   1341c44bad10528babd7996a26df8f40
#
_cell.length_a   1.000
_cell.length_b   1.000
_cell.length_c   1.000
_cell.angle_alpha   90.00
_cell.angle_beta   90.00
_cell.angle_gamma   90.00
#
_symmetry.space_group_name_H-M   'P 1'
#
loop_
_entity.id
_entity.type
_entity.pdbx_description
1 polymer ?
#
loop_
_entity_poly.entity_id
_entity_poly.type
_entity_poly.pdbx_seq_one_letter_code
_entity_poly.pdbx_strand_id
1 'polypeptide(L)'
;MEKLSLKTSFLALSILTASNTAVAQNPIVTHCYTADPAPMVFEGNDSLYVYCDEDMNIPGVHDFYYMDRYRVYSTVDMVNWTDHGIAMPRTAFAWAREGTCWASQCVERDGTYYWYVCLSKPNDWRHYIGVGKSDKPSGPFRDARKQPILDTGEGGDIDPSVFIDDDGQAYLYWGNNKLRYAKLRKNMIYVDTSIGKKGVVEVELTEKAFGGVKVDDKVTGKDCYEEGPWLDKRGDNYYLIYAAGGVPEHISYSMSTSPEGPWTYMGQVMKQQDTGSFTNHSGIVNYKGKDYFFYHTGWAKGGGGFNRSMAVEEMTFASDGRILPVTATRQGVKALCTMSPYLRQQAETLNAAEGIRVVGNESIGVYVTDIHAGDFMRVANVDFGSEGAQSITIRVAAKSNNGTLVVRQDNTKGKILAKIKIEATGGDKVWEERTFELTNTPTGIHDIHFSFIGTGDATLFNWDWWQFNDANSSGIENLQDNASPHNTTFYTLQGIPAENPTQGIYIKNGKKVLINN
;
A
#
# COMPACT_ATOMS: atom_id res chain seq x y z
N MET A 1 68.22 -17.80 37.14
CA MET A 1 67.52 -18.48 36.04
C MET A 1 66.03 -18.32 36.30
N GLU A 2 65.48 -17.23 35.82
CA GLU A 2 64.03 -16.94 35.91
C GLU A 2 63.37 -17.35 34.63
N LYS A 3 62.29 -18.15 34.73
CA LYS A 3 61.48 -18.59 33.60
C LYS A 3 60.44 -17.53 33.31
N LEU A 4 60.56 -16.86 32.16
CA LEU A 4 59.51 -16.02 31.60
C LEU A 4 58.36 -16.89 31.05
N SER A 5 57.16 -16.73 31.62
CA SER A 5 55.94 -17.35 31.15
C SER A 5 55.27 -16.39 30.14
N LEU A 6 55.22 -16.78 28.87
CA LEU A 6 54.45 -16.09 27.84
C LEU A 6 52.96 -16.44 28.00
N LYS A 7 52.14 -15.48 28.42
CA LYS A 7 50.66 -15.57 28.34
C LYS A 7 50.20 -15.10 26.96
N THR A 8 49.78 -16.05 26.14
CA THR A 8 49.16 -15.79 24.86
C THR A 8 47.70 -15.38 25.13
N SER A 9 47.40 -14.09 24.98
CA SER A 9 46.02 -13.58 25.03
C SER A 9 45.39 -13.77 23.65
N PHE A 10 44.41 -14.66 23.55
CA PHE A 10 43.52 -14.73 22.38
C PHE A 10 42.57 -13.57 22.45
N LEU A 11 42.74 -12.61 21.54
CA LEU A 11 41.78 -11.55 21.29
C LEU A 11 40.68 -12.13 20.37
N ALA A 12 39.52 -12.46 20.92
CA ALA A 12 38.36 -12.84 20.15
C ALA A 12 37.83 -11.56 19.44
N LEU A 13 38.10 -11.44 18.14
CA LEU A 13 37.54 -10.41 17.29
C LEU A 13 36.08 -10.79 17.02
N SER A 14 35.16 -10.27 17.81
CA SER A 14 33.73 -10.35 17.51
C SER A 14 33.45 -9.45 16.29
N ILE A 15 33.30 -10.06 15.13
CA ILE A 15 32.75 -9.39 13.93
C ILE A 15 31.28 -9.12 14.25
N LEU A 16 30.97 -7.92 14.70
CA LEU A 16 29.59 -7.40 14.64
C LEU A 16 29.23 -7.26 13.15
N THR A 17 28.54 -8.24 12.61
CA THR A 17 27.80 -8.04 11.36
C THR A 17 26.69 -7.04 11.67
N ALA A 18 26.90 -5.79 11.31
CA ALA A 18 25.82 -4.82 11.25
C ALA A 18 24.84 -5.35 10.19
N SER A 19 23.73 -5.94 10.64
CA SER A 19 22.62 -6.24 9.74
C SER A 19 22.08 -4.89 9.27
N ASN A 20 22.42 -4.51 8.04
CA ASN A 20 21.75 -3.41 7.35
C ASN A 20 20.29 -3.85 7.10
N THR A 21 19.39 -3.54 8.04
CA THR A 21 17.96 -3.69 7.78
C THR A 21 17.60 -2.66 6.72
N ALA A 22 17.06 -3.14 5.60
CA ALA A 22 16.52 -2.25 4.59
C ALA A 22 15.46 -1.34 5.22
N VAL A 23 15.40 -0.11 4.77
CA VAL A 23 14.48 0.92 5.25
C VAL A 23 13.58 1.30 4.08
N ALA A 24 12.28 1.41 4.31
CA ALA A 24 11.38 2.00 3.34
C ALA A 24 11.86 3.42 3.03
N GLN A 25 11.82 3.79 1.77
CA GLN A 25 12.13 5.15 1.37
C GLN A 25 10.81 5.90 1.15
N ASN A 26 10.59 6.99 1.90
CA ASN A 26 9.47 7.88 1.63
C ASN A 26 9.76 8.82 0.45
N PRO A 27 8.83 9.00 -0.49
CA PRO A 27 7.52 8.34 -0.55
C PRO A 27 7.62 6.86 -0.91
N ILE A 28 6.66 6.05 -0.45
CA ILE A 28 6.63 4.60 -0.66
C ILE A 28 6.21 4.18 -2.07
N VAL A 29 5.64 5.09 -2.86
CA VAL A 29 5.35 4.94 -4.28
C VAL A 29 6.01 6.08 -5.04
N THR A 30 6.76 5.76 -6.11
CA THR A 30 7.57 6.74 -6.83
C THR A 30 7.27 6.82 -8.33
N HIS A 31 6.51 5.88 -8.90
CA HIS A 31 6.21 5.79 -10.33
C HIS A 31 4.89 6.49 -10.71
N CYS A 32 4.06 6.85 -9.74
CA CYS A 32 2.87 7.69 -9.91
C CYS A 32 2.63 8.52 -8.63
N TYR A 33 1.71 9.48 -8.70
CA TYR A 33 1.36 10.30 -7.54
C TYR A 33 0.17 9.66 -6.83
N THR A 34 0.26 9.55 -5.51
CA THR A 34 -0.71 8.90 -4.65
C THR A 34 -1.02 9.80 -3.47
N ALA A 35 -2.29 9.99 -3.17
CA ALA A 35 -2.70 10.88 -2.10
C ALA A 35 -3.66 10.19 -1.12
N ASP A 36 -3.93 10.85 -0.01
CA ASP A 36 -4.96 10.51 0.96
C ASP A 36 -4.93 9.03 1.39
N PRO A 37 -3.78 8.53 1.91
CA PRO A 37 -3.56 7.11 2.16
C PRO A 37 -4.45 6.58 3.28
N ALA A 38 -5.23 5.55 2.98
CA ALA A 38 -6.11 4.85 3.91
C ALA A 38 -5.62 3.41 4.14
N PRO A 39 -4.75 3.18 5.17
CA PRO A 39 -4.20 1.86 5.46
C PRO A 39 -5.24 0.96 6.14
N MET A 40 -5.28 -0.31 5.75
CA MET A 40 -6.19 -1.31 6.30
C MET A 40 -5.51 -2.68 6.42
N VAL A 41 -5.82 -3.39 7.50
CA VAL A 41 -5.51 -4.81 7.67
C VAL A 41 -6.84 -5.55 7.83
N PHE A 42 -6.99 -6.66 7.12
CA PHE A 42 -8.22 -7.45 7.14
C PHE A 42 -7.97 -8.79 7.83
N GLU A 43 -8.96 -9.26 8.58
CA GLU A 43 -8.86 -10.52 9.30
C GLU A 43 -8.57 -11.69 8.34
N GLY A 44 -7.64 -12.57 8.72
CA GLY A 44 -7.21 -13.70 7.90
C GLY A 44 -6.32 -13.34 6.71
N ASN A 45 -5.92 -12.08 6.55
CA ASN A 45 -4.98 -11.63 5.52
C ASN A 45 -3.65 -11.20 6.14
N ASP A 46 -2.53 -11.71 5.62
CA ASP A 46 -1.18 -11.37 6.13
C ASP A 46 -0.65 -10.03 5.58
N SER A 47 -1.35 -9.41 4.63
CA SER A 47 -0.93 -8.17 4.00
C SER A 47 -1.59 -6.96 4.64
N LEU A 48 -0.84 -5.86 4.71
CA LEU A 48 -1.38 -4.52 4.88
C LEU A 48 -1.73 -3.96 3.51
N TYR A 49 -2.92 -3.38 3.37
CA TYR A 49 -3.39 -2.69 2.17
C TYR A 49 -3.42 -1.18 2.40
N VAL A 50 -3.14 -0.40 1.36
CA VAL A 50 -3.34 1.06 1.37
C VAL A 50 -4.19 1.43 0.17
N TYR A 51 -5.30 2.06 0.45
CA TYR A 51 -6.23 2.61 -0.52
C TYR A 51 -5.91 4.08 -0.71
N CYS A 52 -5.86 4.55 -1.95
CA CYS A 52 -5.56 5.95 -2.25
C CYS A 52 -6.18 6.41 -3.57
N ASP A 53 -6.29 7.70 -3.72
CA ASP A 53 -6.53 8.34 -5.02
C ASP A 53 -5.20 8.59 -5.75
N GLU A 54 -5.28 8.88 -7.05
CA GLU A 54 -4.12 9.18 -7.87
C GLU A 54 -4.22 10.62 -8.40
N ASP A 55 -3.30 11.49 -7.95
CA ASP A 55 -3.11 12.82 -8.52
C ASP A 55 -2.58 12.69 -9.96
N MET A 56 -3.20 13.37 -10.89
CA MET A 56 -2.88 13.23 -12.31
C MET A 56 -2.46 14.56 -12.93
N ASN A 57 -1.35 14.55 -13.64
CA ASN A 57 -0.96 15.68 -14.49
C ASN A 57 -1.73 15.65 -15.82
N ILE A 58 -2.70 16.54 -15.96
CA ILE A 58 -3.50 16.68 -17.17
C ILE A 58 -3.14 18.00 -17.87
N PRO A 59 -2.81 17.98 -19.17
CA PRO A 59 -2.55 19.21 -19.92
C PRO A 59 -3.70 20.22 -19.79
N GLY A 60 -3.37 21.44 -19.39
CA GLY A 60 -4.36 22.53 -19.21
C GLY A 60 -5.03 22.58 -17.84
N VAL A 61 -4.77 21.62 -16.95
CA VAL A 61 -5.12 21.70 -15.52
C VAL A 61 -3.87 22.07 -14.74
N HIS A 62 -3.83 23.27 -14.18
CA HIS A 62 -2.74 23.79 -13.39
C HIS A 62 -3.28 24.29 -12.06
N ASP A 63 -2.48 24.13 -11.00
CA ASP A 63 -2.78 24.64 -9.67
C ASP A 63 -4.13 24.17 -9.09
N PHE A 64 -4.53 22.94 -9.42
CA PHE A 64 -5.69 22.29 -8.85
C PHE A 64 -5.60 20.76 -8.94
N TYR A 65 -6.37 20.07 -8.10
CA TYR A 65 -6.43 18.61 -8.06
C TYR A 65 -7.22 18.06 -9.27
N TYR A 66 -6.67 17.03 -9.91
CA TYR A 66 -7.36 16.22 -10.89
C TYR A 66 -7.09 14.74 -10.64
N MET A 67 -8.12 14.01 -10.26
CA MET A 67 -8.05 12.61 -9.89
C MET A 67 -9.22 11.85 -10.52
N ASP A 68 -8.94 10.83 -11.35
CA ASP A 68 -9.97 10.11 -12.12
C ASP A 68 -9.98 8.60 -11.82
N ARG A 69 -9.24 8.18 -10.78
CA ARG A 69 -9.10 6.78 -10.40
C ARG A 69 -8.56 6.58 -9.00
N TYR A 70 -8.85 5.40 -8.46
CA TYR A 70 -8.37 4.92 -7.17
C TYR A 70 -7.47 3.71 -7.36
N ARG A 71 -6.40 3.63 -6.56
CA ARG A 71 -5.43 2.55 -6.54
C ARG A 71 -5.40 1.85 -5.20
N VAL A 72 -4.93 0.61 -5.22
CA VAL A 72 -4.64 -0.18 -4.02
C VAL A 72 -3.20 -0.66 -4.09
N TYR A 73 -2.51 -0.53 -2.98
CA TYR A 73 -1.17 -1.07 -2.75
C TYR A 73 -1.22 -2.05 -1.60
N SER A 74 -0.37 -3.07 -1.62
CA SER A 74 -0.23 -3.98 -0.47
C SER A 74 1.23 -4.31 -0.18
N THR A 75 1.51 -4.66 1.09
CA THR A 75 2.82 -5.10 1.53
C THR A 75 2.72 -6.16 2.61
N VAL A 76 3.74 -7.01 2.70
CA VAL A 76 3.94 -7.94 3.82
C VAL A 76 5.17 -7.59 4.66
N ASP A 77 6.04 -6.71 4.14
CA ASP A 77 7.34 -6.37 4.70
C ASP A 77 7.56 -4.87 4.98
N MET A 78 6.63 -4.01 4.60
CA MET A 78 6.63 -2.54 4.75
C MET A 78 7.63 -1.79 3.87
N VAL A 79 8.43 -2.46 3.04
CA VAL A 79 9.44 -1.82 2.18
C VAL A 79 9.23 -2.11 0.69
N ASN A 80 8.62 -3.24 0.34
CA ASN A 80 8.21 -3.56 -1.01
C ASN A 80 6.68 -3.51 -1.11
N TRP A 81 6.17 -2.80 -2.09
CA TRP A 81 4.74 -2.53 -2.25
C TRP A 81 4.25 -3.07 -3.60
N THR A 82 3.27 -3.95 -3.56
CA THR A 82 2.59 -4.46 -4.76
C THR A 82 1.54 -3.45 -5.21
N ASP A 83 1.69 -2.90 -6.40
CA ASP A 83 0.68 -2.05 -7.04
C ASP A 83 -0.39 -2.93 -7.71
N HIS A 84 -1.61 -2.91 -7.21
CA HIS A 84 -2.73 -3.67 -7.78
C HIS A 84 -3.38 -2.97 -8.99
N GLY A 85 -2.76 -1.92 -9.53
CA GLY A 85 -3.28 -1.16 -10.67
C GLY A 85 -4.47 -0.29 -10.29
N ILE A 86 -5.29 0.01 -11.28
CA ILE A 86 -6.53 0.80 -11.08
C ILE A 86 -7.61 -0.14 -10.52
N ALA A 87 -7.80 -0.10 -9.21
CA ALA A 87 -8.79 -0.94 -8.54
C ALA A 87 -10.23 -0.44 -8.72
N MET A 88 -10.39 0.89 -8.90
CA MET A 88 -11.69 1.51 -9.14
C MET A 88 -11.53 2.78 -9.98
N PRO A 89 -11.82 2.76 -11.29
CA PRO A 89 -11.84 3.97 -12.10
C PRO A 89 -13.09 4.81 -11.78
N ARG A 90 -13.03 6.12 -11.99
CA ARG A 90 -14.21 7.00 -11.86
C ARG A 90 -15.42 6.48 -12.65
N THR A 91 -15.18 5.87 -13.81
CA THR A 91 -16.23 5.30 -14.67
C THR A 91 -17.00 4.15 -14.03
N ALA A 92 -16.53 3.59 -12.91
CA ALA A 92 -17.34 2.68 -12.09
C ALA A 92 -18.63 3.34 -11.58
N PHE A 93 -18.61 4.68 -11.42
CA PHE A 93 -19.75 5.49 -10.98
C PHE A 93 -20.29 6.29 -12.16
N ALA A 94 -21.36 5.80 -12.80
CA ALA A 94 -21.94 6.44 -13.99
C ALA A 94 -22.44 7.88 -13.74
N TRP A 95 -22.63 8.25 -12.46
CA TRP A 95 -23.08 9.58 -12.05
C TRP A 95 -21.94 10.54 -11.71
N ALA A 96 -20.68 10.07 -11.72
CA ALA A 96 -19.54 10.86 -11.29
C ALA A 96 -18.92 11.71 -12.41
N ARG A 97 -18.52 12.93 -12.08
CA ARG A 97 -17.79 13.86 -12.94
C ARG A 97 -16.30 13.51 -12.99
N GLU A 98 -15.66 13.82 -14.10
CA GLU A 98 -14.21 13.70 -14.28
C GLU A 98 -13.42 14.55 -13.27
N GLY A 99 -12.24 14.05 -12.89
CA GLY A 99 -11.27 14.75 -12.05
C GLY A 99 -11.64 14.87 -10.57
N THR A 100 -12.59 14.06 -10.06
CA THR A 100 -13.12 14.20 -8.69
C THR A 100 -13.08 12.94 -7.85
N CYS A 101 -12.15 12.04 -8.10
CA CYS A 101 -11.90 10.87 -7.26
C CYS A 101 -11.02 11.26 -6.06
N TRP A 102 -11.59 11.92 -5.04
CA TRP A 102 -10.87 12.46 -3.90
C TRP A 102 -10.87 11.47 -2.73
N ALA A 103 -10.34 11.89 -1.57
CA ALA A 103 -10.08 11.04 -0.41
C ALA A 103 -11.14 9.96 -0.13
N SER A 104 -10.68 8.82 0.39
CA SER A 104 -11.50 7.61 0.47
C SER A 104 -11.03 6.64 1.54
N GLN A 105 -11.89 5.70 1.95
CA GLN A 105 -11.51 4.61 2.85
C GLN A 105 -12.30 3.33 2.56
N CYS A 106 -11.63 2.17 2.69
CA CYS A 106 -12.22 0.84 2.53
C CYS A 106 -12.35 0.13 3.88
N VAL A 107 -13.43 -0.62 4.05
CA VAL A 107 -13.61 -1.57 5.17
C VAL A 107 -14.15 -2.89 4.63
N GLU A 108 -14.01 -3.94 5.43
CA GLU A 108 -14.54 -5.27 5.12
C GLU A 108 -15.71 -5.60 6.06
N ARG A 109 -16.74 -6.27 5.53
CA ARG A 109 -17.79 -6.91 6.30
C ARG A 109 -18.30 -8.17 5.60
N ASP A 110 -18.29 -9.27 6.31
CA ASP A 110 -18.84 -10.56 5.86
C ASP A 110 -18.27 -11.00 4.49
N GLY A 111 -16.95 -10.85 4.29
CA GLY A 111 -16.24 -11.21 3.04
C GLY A 111 -16.45 -10.23 1.89
N THR A 112 -17.10 -9.10 2.13
CA THR A 112 -17.30 -8.04 1.14
C THR A 112 -16.55 -6.78 1.54
N TYR A 113 -15.78 -6.22 0.61
CA TYR A 113 -15.05 -4.99 0.77
C TYR A 113 -15.88 -3.82 0.29
N TYR A 114 -16.03 -2.78 1.11
CA TYR A 114 -16.80 -1.56 0.83
C TYR A 114 -15.87 -0.36 0.83
N TRP A 115 -15.71 0.28 -0.32
CA TRP A 115 -14.84 1.43 -0.50
C TRP A 115 -15.67 2.70 -0.64
N TYR A 116 -15.64 3.54 0.37
CA TYR A 116 -16.35 4.83 0.40
C TYR A 116 -15.44 5.88 -0.20
N VAL A 117 -15.98 6.68 -1.12
CA VAL A 117 -15.22 7.58 -1.97
C VAL A 117 -15.93 8.93 -2.09
N CYS A 118 -15.17 9.99 -2.26
CA CYS A 118 -15.70 11.31 -2.56
C CYS A 118 -15.69 11.57 -4.07
N LEU A 119 -16.81 12.03 -4.61
CA LEU A 119 -17.02 12.32 -6.03
C LEU A 119 -17.92 13.54 -6.19
N SER A 120 -17.88 14.21 -7.36
CA SER A 120 -18.86 15.24 -7.74
C SER A 120 -19.73 14.77 -8.90
N LYS A 121 -20.90 15.39 -9.09
CA LYS A 121 -21.78 15.14 -10.24
C LYS A 121 -21.45 16.07 -11.42
N PRO A 122 -21.78 15.73 -12.67
CA PRO A 122 -21.68 16.65 -13.79
C PRO A 122 -22.48 17.93 -13.54
N ASN A 123 -21.87 19.08 -13.86
CA ASN A 123 -22.45 20.42 -13.66
C ASN A 123 -22.80 20.77 -12.20
N ASP A 124 -22.22 20.05 -11.25
CA ASP A 124 -22.40 20.28 -9.82
C ASP A 124 -21.02 20.21 -9.12
N TRP A 125 -20.68 21.26 -8.37
CA TRP A 125 -19.41 21.35 -7.65
C TRP A 125 -19.50 20.82 -6.22
N ARG A 126 -20.70 20.41 -5.79
CA ARG A 126 -20.86 19.77 -4.49
C ARG A 126 -20.21 18.38 -4.49
N HIS A 127 -19.78 17.98 -3.33
CA HIS A 127 -19.23 16.66 -3.09
C HIS A 127 -20.33 15.69 -2.64
N TYR A 128 -20.12 14.43 -2.95
CA TYR A 128 -21.04 13.34 -2.66
C TYR A 128 -20.24 12.12 -2.27
N ILE A 129 -20.72 11.36 -1.31
CA ILE A 129 -20.08 10.09 -0.95
C ILE A 129 -20.73 8.95 -1.73
N GLY A 130 -19.91 8.27 -2.53
CA GLY A 130 -20.23 7.01 -3.19
C GLY A 130 -19.72 5.80 -2.39
N VAL A 131 -20.15 4.60 -2.77
CA VAL A 131 -19.61 3.36 -2.23
C VAL A 131 -19.44 2.32 -3.32
N GLY A 132 -18.19 1.88 -3.51
CA GLY A 132 -17.82 0.73 -4.32
C GLY A 132 -17.83 -0.54 -3.49
N LYS A 133 -18.05 -1.70 -4.11
CA LYS A 133 -17.92 -3.01 -3.48
C LYS A 133 -17.13 -4.00 -4.32
N SER A 134 -16.42 -4.91 -3.64
CA SER A 134 -15.66 -6.01 -4.24
C SER A 134 -15.68 -7.23 -3.32
N ASP A 135 -15.38 -8.41 -3.87
CA ASP A 135 -15.11 -9.66 -3.14
C ASP A 135 -13.61 -9.86 -2.83
N LYS A 136 -12.77 -8.89 -3.23
CA LYS A 136 -11.32 -8.89 -2.99
C LYS A 136 -10.84 -7.54 -2.49
N PRO A 137 -9.87 -7.50 -1.58
CA PRO A 137 -9.33 -6.24 -1.08
C PRO A 137 -8.67 -5.39 -2.18
N SER A 138 -8.09 -6.02 -3.19
CA SER A 138 -7.46 -5.34 -4.34
C SER A 138 -8.43 -4.99 -5.49
N GLY A 139 -9.72 -5.29 -5.35
CA GLY A 139 -10.70 -5.02 -6.40
C GLY A 139 -10.79 -6.12 -7.48
N PRO A 140 -11.41 -5.82 -8.64
CA PRO A 140 -11.99 -4.53 -9.02
C PRO A 140 -13.25 -4.18 -8.22
N PHE A 141 -13.38 -2.90 -7.90
CA PHE A 141 -14.57 -2.38 -7.21
C PHE A 141 -15.60 -1.85 -8.20
N ARG A 142 -16.87 -1.98 -7.86
CA ARG A 142 -18.01 -1.51 -8.66
C ARG A 142 -18.99 -0.74 -7.79
N ASP A 143 -19.62 0.29 -8.34
CA ASP A 143 -20.65 1.07 -7.66
C ASP A 143 -21.75 0.15 -7.07
N ALA A 144 -21.91 0.21 -5.75
CA ALA A 144 -22.87 -0.63 -5.04
C ALA A 144 -24.32 -0.12 -5.12
N ARG A 145 -24.54 1.14 -5.56
CA ARG A 145 -25.86 1.80 -5.47
C ARG A 145 -26.35 2.46 -6.74
N LYS A 146 -25.47 2.83 -7.68
CA LYS A 146 -25.74 3.66 -8.88
C LYS A 146 -26.17 5.11 -8.53
N GLN A 147 -25.89 5.55 -7.32
CA GLN A 147 -26.14 6.90 -6.81
C GLN A 147 -25.36 7.10 -5.51
N PRO A 148 -25.13 8.34 -5.04
CA PRO A 148 -24.49 8.60 -3.75
C PRO A 148 -25.20 7.88 -2.60
N ILE A 149 -24.42 7.46 -1.61
CA ILE A 149 -24.95 6.98 -0.32
C ILE A 149 -25.46 8.15 0.51
N LEU A 150 -24.81 9.31 0.33
CA LEU A 150 -25.06 10.53 1.09
C LEU A 150 -25.05 11.75 0.17
N ASP A 151 -25.98 12.66 0.44
CA ASP A 151 -26.13 14.00 -0.16
C ASP A 151 -26.84 14.88 0.88
N THR A 152 -26.07 15.66 1.64
CA THR A 152 -26.64 16.58 2.64
C THR A 152 -27.28 17.81 2.00
N GLY A 153 -26.97 18.09 0.74
CA GLY A 153 -27.40 19.32 0.03
C GLY A 153 -26.54 20.54 0.34
N GLU A 154 -25.57 20.44 1.25
CA GLU A 154 -24.75 21.56 1.71
C GLU A 154 -23.36 21.65 1.06
N GLY A 155 -22.94 20.60 0.31
CA GLY A 155 -21.74 20.61 -0.51
C GLY A 155 -20.45 20.08 0.12
N GLY A 156 -20.37 19.91 1.41
CA GLY A 156 -19.18 19.42 2.11
C GLY A 156 -19.18 17.93 2.42
N ASP A 157 -19.78 17.10 1.56
CA ASP A 157 -19.79 15.65 1.73
C ASP A 157 -18.52 15.03 1.12
N ILE A 158 -17.38 15.26 1.79
CA ILE A 158 -16.02 14.93 1.35
C ILE A 158 -15.31 14.14 2.45
N ASP A 159 -14.24 13.41 2.09
CA ASP A 159 -13.33 12.70 2.98
C ASP A 159 -14.01 11.66 3.88
N PRO A 160 -14.66 10.65 3.29
CA PRO A 160 -15.33 9.62 4.08
C PRO A 160 -14.34 8.75 4.83
N SER A 161 -14.57 8.59 6.13
CA SER A 161 -13.89 7.64 7.00
C SER A 161 -14.91 6.68 7.59
N VAL A 162 -14.65 5.38 7.48
CA VAL A 162 -15.56 4.34 7.97
C VAL A 162 -14.89 3.49 9.03
N PHE A 163 -15.57 3.34 10.15
CA PHE A 163 -15.14 2.54 11.27
C PHE A 163 -16.24 1.55 11.67
N ILE A 164 -15.89 0.28 11.90
CA ILE A 164 -16.80 -0.73 12.43
C ILE A 164 -16.40 -1.02 13.86
N ASP A 165 -17.30 -0.74 14.81
CA ASP A 165 -17.06 -0.95 16.23
C ASP A 165 -17.22 -2.42 16.62
N ASP A 166 -16.78 -2.79 17.82
CA ASP A 166 -16.80 -4.16 18.36
C ASP A 166 -18.21 -4.76 18.45
N ASP A 167 -19.25 -3.91 18.59
CA ASP A 167 -20.65 -4.33 18.55
C ASP A 167 -21.19 -4.55 17.13
N GLY A 168 -20.34 -4.32 16.12
CA GLY A 168 -20.67 -4.42 14.71
C GLY A 168 -21.40 -3.21 14.13
N GLN A 169 -21.60 -2.11 14.88
CA GLN A 169 -22.13 -0.88 14.33
C GLN A 169 -21.05 -0.19 13.49
N ALA A 170 -21.36 0.14 12.25
CA ALA A 170 -20.50 0.92 11.38
C ALA A 170 -20.86 2.41 11.44
N TYR A 171 -19.84 3.24 11.55
CA TYR A 171 -19.92 4.69 11.57
C TYR A 171 -19.22 5.23 10.33
N LEU A 172 -19.86 6.18 9.65
CA LEU A 172 -19.30 6.95 8.55
C LEU A 172 -19.09 8.38 9.05
N TYR A 173 -17.83 8.82 9.12
CA TYR A 173 -17.43 10.19 9.42
C TYR A 173 -17.00 10.88 8.13
N TRP A 174 -17.23 12.21 8.01
CA TRP A 174 -16.84 13.00 6.83
C TRP A 174 -16.93 14.50 7.08
N GLY A 175 -16.38 15.28 6.15
CA GLY A 175 -16.66 16.71 6.00
C GLY A 175 -15.43 17.60 5.95
N ASN A 176 -15.59 18.76 5.31
CA ASN A 176 -14.65 19.85 5.27
C ASN A 176 -15.27 21.05 5.98
N ASN A 177 -14.55 21.70 6.87
CA ASN A 177 -14.98 22.78 7.77
C ASN A 177 -16.17 22.44 8.68
N LYS A 178 -16.79 21.30 8.50
CA LYS A 178 -17.86 20.73 9.32
C LYS A 178 -17.60 19.25 9.46
N LEU A 179 -17.60 18.76 10.67
CA LEU A 179 -17.49 17.32 10.93
C LEU A 179 -18.88 16.74 11.11
N ARG A 180 -19.15 15.66 10.41
CA ARG A 180 -20.42 14.94 10.46
C ARG A 180 -20.18 13.45 10.62
N TYR A 181 -21.18 12.76 11.16
CA TYR A 181 -21.22 11.31 11.11
C TYR A 181 -22.62 10.78 10.84
N ALA A 182 -22.67 9.54 10.37
CA ALA A 182 -23.87 8.73 10.25
C ALA A 182 -23.59 7.31 10.74
N LYS A 183 -24.63 6.62 11.23
CA LYS A 183 -24.59 5.17 11.39
C LYS A 183 -24.94 4.50 10.08
N LEU A 184 -24.20 3.47 9.70
CA LEU A 184 -24.52 2.65 8.53
C LEU A 184 -25.42 1.48 8.93
N ARG A 185 -26.34 1.12 8.04
CA ARG A 185 -27.09 -0.14 8.17
C ARG A 185 -26.16 -1.34 7.92
N LYS A 186 -26.55 -2.51 8.38
CA LYS A 186 -25.76 -3.76 8.22
C LYS A 186 -25.33 -4.04 6.78
N ASN A 187 -26.08 -3.61 5.79
CA ASN A 187 -25.73 -3.79 4.37
C ASN A 187 -24.66 -2.83 3.86
N MET A 188 -24.14 -1.94 4.70
CA MET A 188 -23.04 -1.01 4.42
C MET A 188 -23.28 0.02 3.30
N ILE A 189 -24.43 0.02 2.65
CA ILE A 189 -24.72 0.89 1.51
C ILE A 189 -25.90 1.85 1.76
N TYR A 190 -26.39 1.94 2.98
CA TYR A 190 -27.42 2.88 3.42
C TYR A 190 -27.11 3.41 4.82
N VAL A 191 -27.38 4.70 5.01
CA VAL A 191 -27.36 5.30 6.35
C VAL A 191 -28.61 4.90 7.16
N ASP A 192 -28.47 4.83 8.47
CA ASP A 192 -29.60 4.69 9.39
C ASP A 192 -30.23 6.08 9.59
N THR A 193 -31.47 6.25 9.14
CA THR A 193 -32.20 7.52 9.23
C THR A 193 -32.88 7.77 10.57
N SER A 194 -32.69 6.89 11.56
CA SER A 194 -33.30 7.01 12.89
C SER A 194 -32.59 8.03 13.78
N ILE A 195 -31.34 8.41 13.45
CA ILE A 195 -30.56 9.39 14.21
C ILE A 195 -30.46 10.73 13.48
N GLY A 196 -30.23 11.80 14.20
CA GLY A 196 -29.95 13.13 13.68
C GLY A 196 -30.99 13.64 12.67
N LYS A 197 -30.55 14.48 11.75
CA LYS A 197 -31.40 15.01 10.66
C LYS A 197 -31.24 14.11 9.42
N LYS A 198 -32.21 13.24 9.16
CA LYS A 198 -32.18 12.27 8.04
C LYS A 198 -31.00 11.28 8.10
N GLY A 199 -30.58 10.90 9.28
CA GLY A 199 -29.44 9.99 9.48
C GLY A 199 -28.08 10.68 9.62
N VAL A 200 -28.05 12.00 9.60
CA VAL A 200 -26.81 12.79 9.74
C VAL A 200 -26.80 13.52 11.07
N VAL A 201 -25.67 13.41 11.78
CA VAL A 201 -25.37 14.15 12.99
C VAL A 201 -24.19 15.08 12.68
N GLU A 202 -24.37 16.39 12.92
CA GLU A 202 -23.28 17.36 12.86
C GLU A 202 -22.61 17.43 14.23
N VAL A 203 -21.28 17.26 14.28
CA VAL A 203 -20.49 17.31 15.50
C VAL A 203 -20.19 18.79 15.82
N GLU A 204 -20.44 19.20 17.04
CA GLU A 204 -20.13 20.56 17.48
C GLU A 204 -18.61 20.75 17.58
N LEU A 205 -18.07 21.65 16.76
CA LEU A 205 -16.65 22.02 16.77
C LEU A 205 -16.42 23.10 17.82
N THR A 206 -15.81 22.73 18.94
CA THR A 206 -15.42 23.66 20.01
C THR A 206 -13.91 23.62 20.25
N GLU A 207 -13.35 24.67 20.84
CA GLU A 207 -11.93 24.71 21.21
C GLU A 207 -11.55 23.54 22.14
N LYS A 208 -12.43 23.19 23.07
CA LYS A 208 -12.23 22.06 23.98
C LYS A 208 -12.20 20.72 23.22
N ALA A 209 -13.04 20.57 22.23
CA ALA A 209 -13.19 19.31 21.50
C ALA A 209 -12.15 19.15 20.36
N PHE A 210 -11.73 20.24 19.71
CA PHE A 210 -10.92 20.22 18.50
C PHE A 210 -9.75 21.22 18.48
N GLY A 211 -9.43 21.86 19.61
CA GLY A 211 -8.28 22.76 19.76
C GLY A 211 -8.47 24.14 19.17
N GLY A 212 -9.58 24.40 18.51
CA GLY A 212 -9.93 25.66 17.90
C GLY A 212 -11.29 25.60 17.22
N VAL A 213 -11.74 26.75 16.71
CA VAL A 213 -12.98 26.90 15.94
C VAL A 213 -12.69 27.74 14.71
N LYS A 214 -13.25 27.36 13.55
CA LYS A 214 -13.18 28.14 12.31
C LYS A 214 -14.50 28.88 12.12
N VAL A 215 -14.43 30.22 12.08
CA VAL A 215 -15.57 31.11 11.84
C VAL A 215 -15.21 32.10 10.73
N ASP A 216 -16.00 32.16 9.67
CA ASP A 216 -15.76 33.04 8.52
C ASP A 216 -14.30 32.96 7.99
N ASP A 217 -13.80 31.75 7.77
CA ASP A 217 -12.43 31.43 7.35
C ASP A 217 -11.32 31.90 8.30
N LYS A 218 -11.67 32.32 9.51
CA LYS A 218 -10.72 32.65 10.55
C LYS A 218 -10.64 31.55 11.59
N VAL A 219 -9.45 31.00 11.74
CA VAL A 219 -9.15 30.04 12.81
C VAL A 219 -9.03 30.77 14.14
N THR A 220 -9.78 30.36 15.13
CA THR A 220 -9.68 30.82 16.52
C THR A 220 -9.25 29.65 17.39
N GLY A 221 -8.34 29.90 18.34
CA GLY A 221 -7.73 28.83 19.11
C GLY A 221 -6.41 28.37 18.51
N LYS A 222 -5.94 27.22 18.96
CA LYS A 222 -4.61 26.70 18.65
C LYS A 222 -4.59 25.87 17.38
N ASP A 223 -5.62 25.06 17.23
CA ASP A 223 -5.89 24.16 16.11
C ASP A 223 -7.40 24.14 15.89
N CYS A 224 -7.86 23.78 14.71
CA CYS A 224 -9.27 23.53 14.47
C CYS A 224 -9.40 22.41 13.43
N TYR A 225 -10.49 21.68 13.47
CA TYR A 225 -10.83 20.71 12.44
C TYR A 225 -10.94 21.41 11.08
N GLU A 226 -10.26 20.87 10.08
CA GLU A 226 -10.37 21.28 8.69
C GLU A 226 -11.10 20.21 7.87
N GLU A 227 -10.48 19.02 7.74
CA GLU A 227 -10.98 17.92 6.91
C GLU A 227 -10.32 16.57 7.26
N GLY A 228 -10.47 15.54 6.44
CA GLY A 228 -9.76 14.26 6.52
C GLY A 228 -9.95 13.51 7.83
N PRO A 229 -11.18 13.31 8.34
CA PRO A 229 -11.37 12.60 9.60
C PRO A 229 -10.98 11.13 9.47
N TRP A 230 -10.29 10.60 10.47
CA TRP A 230 -9.97 9.18 10.61
C TRP A 230 -10.35 8.70 12.00
N LEU A 231 -11.28 7.75 12.10
CA LEU A 231 -11.69 7.17 13.38
C LEU A 231 -10.98 5.84 13.61
N ASP A 232 -10.34 5.69 14.77
CA ASP A 232 -9.68 4.47 15.24
C ASP A 232 -10.04 4.17 16.69
N LYS A 233 -9.85 2.91 17.12
CA LYS A 233 -10.12 2.47 18.49
C LYS A 233 -8.94 1.68 19.05
N ARG A 234 -8.55 1.99 20.30
CA ARG A 234 -7.54 1.26 21.07
C ARG A 234 -8.04 1.02 22.49
N GLY A 235 -8.34 -0.22 22.81
CA GLY A 235 -9.02 -0.54 24.07
C GLY A 235 -10.36 0.20 24.19
N ASP A 236 -10.55 0.94 25.27
CA ASP A 236 -11.77 1.72 25.52
C ASP A 236 -11.73 3.14 24.93
N ASN A 237 -10.64 3.52 24.26
CA ASN A 237 -10.46 4.86 23.72
C ASN A 237 -10.69 4.92 22.22
N TYR A 238 -11.45 5.91 21.79
CA TYR A 238 -11.61 6.29 20.39
C TYR A 238 -10.75 7.49 20.07
N TYR A 239 -10.12 7.45 18.91
CA TYR A 239 -9.23 8.48 18.40
C TYR A 239 -9.81 9.01 17.11
N LEU A 240 -10.14 10.27 17.08
CA LEU A 240 -10.51 10.98 15.87
C LEU A 240 -9.33 11.84 15.45
N ILE A 241 -8.65 11.44 14.38
CA ILE A 241 -7.49 12.10 13.81
C ILE A 241 -7.96 12.90 12.60
N TYR A 242 -7.42 14.08 12.36
CA TYR A 242 -7.92 14.98 11.31
C TYR A 242 -6.86 15.99 10.88
N ALA A 243 -7.01 16.48 9.64
CA ALA A 243 -6.31 17.66 9.16
C ALA A 243 -6.84 18.92 9.88
N ALA A 244 -5.95 19.81 10.28
CA ALA A 244 -6.24 20.91 11.20
C ALA A 244 -5.48 22.19 10.85
N GLY A 245 -6.02 23.33 11.32
CA GLY A 245 -5.34 24.62 11.35
C GLY A 245 -5.46 25.44 10.07
N GLY A 246 -6.20 24.98 9.09
CA GLY A 246 -6.29 25.60 7.76
C GLY A 246 -5.08 25.25 6.89
N VAL A 247 -5.06 25.73 5.65
CA VAL A 247 -3.99 25.44 4.66
C VAL A 247 -2.82 26.44 4.82
N PRO A 248 -1.56 25.99 4.98
CA PRO A 248 -1.09 24.61 5.01
C PRO A 248 -1.44 23.88 6.32
N GLU A 249 -1.81 22.60 6.17
CA GLU A 249 -2.36 21.78 7.22
C GLU A 249 -1.29 21.08 8.09
N HIS A 250 -1.72 20.74 9.29
CA HIS A 250 -1.04 19.80 10.18
C HIS A 250 -2.06 18.74 10.64
N ILE A 251 -1.62 17.67 11.31
CA ILE A 251 -2.52 16.63 11.80
C ILE A 251 -2.68 16.74 13.31
N SER A 252 -3.93 16.87 13.73
CA SER A 252 -4.36 16.89 15.14
C SER A 252 -5.23 15.70 15.47
N TYR A 253 -5.53 15.49 16.75
CA TYR A 253 -6.45 14.45 17.17
C TYR A 253 -7.22 14.83 18.43
N SER A 254 -8.37 14.18 18.56
CA SER A 254 -9.24 14.23 19.74
C SER A 254 -9.54 12.81 20.21
N MET A 255 -9.81 12.65 21.50
CA MET A 255 -10.16 11.38 22.12
C MET A 255 -11.56 11.40 22.73
N SER A 256 -12.16 10.22 22.80
CA SER A 256 -13.44 9.96 23.48
C SER A 256 -13.47 8.53 24.00
N THR A 257 -14.43 8.22 24.88
CA THR A 257 -14.79 6.84 25.27
C THR A 257 -16.00 6.31 24.50
N SER A 258 -16.45 7.05 23.48
CA SER A 258 -17.56 6.65 22.61
C SER A 258 -17.24 7.07 21.17
N PRO A 259 -17.64 6.28 20.15
CA PRO A 259 -17.45 6.65 18.75
C PRO A 259 -18.28 7.87 18.33
N GLU A 260 -19.22 8.31 19.15
CA GLU A 260 -20.08 9.48 18.91
C GLU A 260 -19.62 10.74 19.70
N GLY A 261 -18.52 10.64 20.45
CA GLY A 261 -18.07 11.66 21.39
C GLY A 261 -18.73 11.53 22.77
N PRO A 262 -18.67 12.55 23.66
CA PRO A 262 -18.07 13.86 23.39
C PRO A 262 -16.54 13.79 23.23
N TRP A 263 -16.02 14.59 22.33
CA TRP A 263 -14.60 14.63 22.00
C TRP A 263 -13.82 15.59 22.92
N THR A 264 -12.55 15.28 23.14
CA THR A 264 -11.60 16.14 23.87
C THR A 264 -10.32 16.25 23.04
N TYR A 265 -9.94 17.48 22.71
CA TYR A 265 -8.70 17.76 22.00
C TYR A 265 -7.47 17.32 22.80
N MET A 266 -6.56 16.61 22.17
CA MET A 266 -5.37 16.04 22.81
C MET A 266 -4.05 16.60 22.30
N GLY A 267 -4.04 17.26 21.15
CA GLY A 267 -2.84 17.86 20.57
C GLY A 267 -2.60 17.46 19.12
N GLN A 268 -1.39 17.78 18.66
CA GLN A 268 -0.96 17.47 17.29
C GLN A 268 -0.27 16.10 17.22
N VAL A 269 -0.67 15.27 16.24
CA VAL A 269 0.04 14.05 15.86
C VAL A 269 1.26 14.40 15.03
N MET A 270 1.08 15.23 14.01
CA MET A 270 2.16 15.70 13.14
C MET A 270 2.03 17.20 12.97
N LYS A 271 3.07 17.94 13.37
CA LYS A 271 3.15 19.38 13.12
C LYS A 271 3.25 19.62 11.62
N GLN A 272 2.87 20.82 11.18
CA GLN A 272 3.19 21.27 9.84
C GLN A 272 4.68 21.08 9.56
N GLN A 273 5.01 20.45 8.44
CA GLN A 273 6.36 20.14 8.01
C GLN A 273 6.54 20.51 6.54
N ASP A 274 7.75 20.89 6.16
CA ASP A 274 8.09 21.20 4.77
C ASP A 274 8.24 19.91 3.97
N THR A 275 7.12 19.35 3.59
CA THR A 275 7.04 18.13 2.75
C THR A 275 6.77 18.43 1.28
N GLY A 276 6.58 19.70 0.91
CA GLY A 276 6.15 20.12 -0.42
C GLY A 276 4.65 20.02 -0.66
N SER A 277 3.89 19.38 0.24
CA SER A 277 2.42 19.40 0.23
C SER A 277 1.91 20.44 1.21
N PHE A 278 0.81 21.10 0.88
CA PHE A 278 0.11 22.06 1.75
C PHE A 278 -1.17 21.50 2.35
N THR A 279 -1.69 20.37 1.85
CA THR A 279 -2.71 19.55 2.51
C THR A 279 -2.06 18.33 3.15
N ASN A 280 -2.72 17.72 4.12
CA ASN A 280 -2.26 16.50 4.76
C ASN A 280 -3.44 15.66 5.24
N HIS A 281 -3.56 14.44 4.75
CA HIS A 281 -4.50 13.44 5.25
C HIS A 281 -3.74 12.30 5.91
N SER A 282 -4.33 11.71 6.92
CA SER A 282 -3.69 10.64 7.68
C SER A 282 -4.58 9.41 7.85
N GLY A 283 -3.94 8.26 7.89
CA GLY A 283 -4.53 7.01 8.36
C GLY A 283 -3.60 6.32 9.33
N ILE A 284 -4.13 5.65 10.33
CA ILE A 284 -3.34 4.84 11.27
C ILE A 284 -3.77 3.39 11.22
N VAL A 285 -2.82 2.49 11.48
CA VAL A 285 -3.08 1.05 11.48
C VAL A 285 -2.10 0.32 12.39
N ASN A 286 -2.56 -0.72 13.08
CA ASN A 286 -1.67 -1.70 13.70
C ASN A 286 -1.41 -2.83 12.71
N TYR A 287 -0.14 -3.12 12.44
CA TYR A 287 0.26 -4.21 11.58
C TYR A 287 1.45 -4.97 12.19
N LYS A 288 1.27 -6.28 12.34
CA LYS A 288 2.26 -7.19 12.95
C LYS A 288 2.81 -6.67 14.30
N GLY A 289 1.90 -6.10 15.13
CA GLY A 289 2.20 -5.63 16.48
C GLY A 289 2.92 -4.28 16.57
N LYS A 290 3.01 -3.55 15.47
CA LYS A 290 3.51 -2.17 15.42
C LYS A 290 2.43 -1.24 14.90
N ASP A 291 2.46 0.01 15.37
CA ASP A 291 1.56 1.05 14.92
C ASP A 291 2.24 1.92 13.86
N TYR A 292 1.49 2.22 12.79
CA TYR A 292 1.97 3.00 11.66
C TYR A 292 1.05 4.17 11.38
N PHE A 293 1.67 5.28 11.02
CA PHE A 293 1.04 6.52 10.62
C PHE A 293 1.34 6.77 9.15
N PHE A 294 0.31 6.74 8.32
CA PHE A 294 0.37 7.05 6.89
C PHE A 294 -0.05 8.49 6.66
N TYR A 295 0.61 9.15 5.71
CA TYR A 295 0.34 10.53 5.33
C TYR A 295 0.82 10.77 3.89
N HIS A 296 0.63 11.98 3.34
CA HIS A 296 1.16 12.28 2.03
C HIS A 296 2.15 13.45 2.04
N THR A 297 2.99 13.51 1.02
CA THR A 297 4.04 14.50 0.81
C THR A 297 4.11 14.91 -0.65
N GLY A 298 4.82 15.99 -0.96
CA GLY A 298 5.21 16.36 -2.33
C GLY A 298 6.60 15.85 -2.73
N TRP A 299 7.08 14.75 -2.15
CA TRP A 299 8.49 14.33 -2.26
C TRP A 299 8.83 13.49 -3.49
N ALA A 300 7.87 12.95 -4.20
CA ALA A 300 8.13 12.26 -5.47
C ALA A 300 8.74 13.21 -6.51
N LYS A 301 9.43 12.67 -7.50
CA LYS A 301 9.99 13.47 -8.60
C LYS A 301 8.88 14.21 -9.33
N GLY A 302 8.98 15.54 -9.42
CA GLY A 302 7.93 16.41 -9.97
C GLY A 302 6.73 16.60 -9.03
N GLY A 303 6.84 16.15 -7.78
CA GLY A 303 5.80 16.28 -6.76
C GLY A 303 5.65 17.69 -6.22
N GLY A 304 4.58 17.91 -5.47
CA GLY A 304 4.19 19.18 -4.88
C GLY A 304 2.82 19.11 -4.25
N GLY A 305 2.17 20.28 -4.09
CA GLY A 305 0.87 20.35 -3.42
C GLY A 305 -0.28 19.68 -4.17
N PHE A 306 -0.20 19.58 -5.50
CA PHE A 306 -1.21 18.93 -6.37
C PHE A 306 -0.72 17.62 -7.00
N ASN A 307 0.50 17.18 -6.66
CA ASN A 307 1.12 15.93 -7.09
C ASN A 307 1.71 15.26 -5.87
N ARG A 308 0.85 14.70 -5.04
CA ARG A 308 1.20 14.17 -3.72
C ARG A 308 1.70 12.73 -3.81
N SER A 309 2.34 12.25 -2.78
CA SER A 309 2.81 10.87 -2.70
C SER A 309 2.79 10.38 -1.27
N MET A 310 2.23 9.19 -1.05
CA MET A 310 2.07 8.61 0.28
C MET A 310 3.40 8.24 0.92
N ALA A 311 3.44 8.42 2.23
CA ALA A 311 4.56 8.13 3.10
C ALA A 311 4.09 7.43 4.37
N VAL A 312 5.02 6.79 5.10
CA VAL A 312 4.72 6.06 6.32
C VAL A 312 5.81 6.23 7.37
N GLU A 313 5.40 6.37 8.65
CA GLU A 313 6.28 6.37 9.82
C GLU A 313 5.78 5.36 10.86
N GLU A 314 6.68 4.85 11.70
CA GLU A 314 6.25 4.16 12.93
C GLU A 314 5.68 5.21 13.89
N MET A 315 4.56 4.89 14.54
CA MET A 315 3.99 5.72 15.59
C MET A 315 3.95 4.97 16.91
N THR A 316 3.88 5.72 18.01
CA THR A 316 3.81 5.14 19.35
C THR A 316 2.79 5.88 20.20
N PHE A 317 2.24 5.15 21.17
CA PHE A 317 1.35 5.68 22.19
C PHE A 317 2.08 5.76 23.53
N ALA A 318 1.81 6.81 24.30
CA ALA A 318 2.23 6.89 25.69
C ALA A 318 1.41 5.93 26.56
N SER A 319 1.89 5.66 27.77
CA SER A 319 1.21 4.76 28.71
C SER A 319 -0.21 5.19 29.12
N ASP A 320 -0.52 6.46 28.95
CA ASP A 320 -1.85 7.04 29.19
C ASP A 320 -2.74 7.07 27.94
N GLY A 321 -2.31 6.44 26.84
CA GLY A 321 -3.04 6.33 25.58
C GLY A 321 -2.85 7.53 24.64
N ARG A 322 -2.11 8.57 25.00
CA ARG A 322 -1.86 9.71 24.09
C ARG A 322 -0.94 9.30 22.94
N ILE A 323 -1.22 9.80 21.75
CA ILE A 323 -0.33 9.67 20.60
C ILE A 323 0.91 10.52 20.82
N LEU A 324 2.10 9.93 20.66
CA LEU A 324 3.35 10.70 20.64
C LEU A 324 3.55 11.35 19.27
N PRO A 325 4.10 12.58 19.22
CA PRO A 325 4.27 13.30 17.94
C PRO A 325 5.11 12.53 16.93
N VAL A 326 4.64 12.48 15.69
CA VAL A 326 5.31 11.88 14.54
C VAL A 326 6.02 12.96 13.72
N THR A 327 7.20 12.64 13.22
CA THR A 327 7.97 13.52 12.33
C THR A 327 8.14 12.86 10.98
N ALA A 328 7.84 13.60 9.91
CA ALA A 328 8.02 13.12 8.55
C ALA A 328 9.51 12.91 8.23
N THR A 329 9.86 11.75 7.68
CA THR A 329 11.24 11.43 7.28
C THR A 329 11.31 10.92 5.84
N ARG A 330 12.45 11.13 5.19
CA ARG A 330 12.76 10.51 3.89
C ARG A 330 13.11 9.02 4.04
N GLN A 331 13.43 8.59 5.24
CA GLN A 331 13.83 7.20 5.52
C GLN A 331 12.65 6.26 5.63
N GLY A 332 11.52 6.72 6.19
CA GLY A 332 10.37 5.85 6.44
C GLY A 332 10.66 4.75 7.48
N VAL A 333 10.10 3.57 7.28
CA VAL A 333 10.08 2.48 8.27
C VAL A 333 11.04 1.34 7.90
N LYS A 334 11.40 0.52 8.87
CA LYS A 334 12.26 -0.65 8.67
C LYS A 334 11.46 -1.83 8.11
N ALA A 335 12.15 -2.67 7.31
CA ALA A 335 11.60 -3.93 6.86
C ALA A 335 11.23 -4.85 8.02
N LEU A 336 10.07 -5.50 7.92
CA LEU A 336 9.60 -6.49 8.90
C LEU A 336 10.17 -7.88 8.64
N CYS A 337 10.44 -8.21 7.39
CA CYS A 337 11.04 -9.49 6.96
C CYS A 337 11.78 -9.31 5.65
N THR A 338 12.54 -10.31 5.24
CA THR A 338 13.18 -10.38 3.94
C THR A 338 12.22 -10.94 2.90
N MET A 339 12.45 -10.57 1.63
CA MET A 339 11.77 -11.16 0.48
C MET A 339 12.56 -12.37 -0.03
N SER A 340 11.88 -13.50 -0.25
CA SER A 340 12.50 -14.66 -0.90
C SER A 340 12.50 -14.48 -2.42
N PRO A 341 13.66 -14.48 -3.08
CA PRO A 341 13.73 -14.41 -4.54
C PRO A 341 13.33 -15.71 -5.23
N TYR A 342 13.26 -16.81 -4.49
CA TYR A 342 12.96 -18.17 -5.00
C TYR A 342 11.45 -18.45 -5.12
N LEU A 343 10.62 -17.54 -4.64
CA LEU A 343 9.19 -17.52 -4.92
C LEU A 343 8.93 -16.56 -6.09
N ARG A 344 7.86 -16.83 -6.83
CA ARG A 344 7.41 -15.92 -7.88
C ARG A 344 7.07 -14.56 -7.29
N GLN A 345 7.74 -13.53 -7.79
CA GLN A 345 7.52 -12.13 -7.41
C GLN A 345 6.86 -11.40 -8.59
N GLN A 346 5.77 -10.69 -8.31
CA GLN A 346 5.12 -9.87 -9.32
C GLN A 346 6.04 -8.69 -9.70
N ALA A 347 6.09 -8.33 -10.98
CA ALA A 347 6.96 -7.25 -11.45
C ALA A 347 6.55 -5.90 -10.85
N GLU A 348 5.28 -5.72 -10.53
CA GLU A 348 4.72 -4.55 -9.87
C GLU A 348 4.91 -4.52 -8.34
N THR A 349 5.63 -5.49 -7.75
CA THR A 349 6.05 -5.45 -6.34
C THR A 349 7.38 -4.71 -6.25
N LEU A 350 7.35 -3.47 -5.74
CA LEU A 350 8.42 -2.50 -5.88
C LEU A 350 8.74 -1.79 -4.57
N ASN A 351 10.02 -1.48 -4.37
CA ASN A 351 10.47 -0.51 -3.38
C ASN A 351 10.56 0.91 -3.98
N ALA A 352 10.99 1.01 -5.23
CA ALA A 352 11.02 2.26 -5.99
C ALA A 352 11.02 1.96 -7.49
N ALA A 353 10.48 2.88 -8.30
CA ALA A 353 10.55 2.81 -9.75
C ALA A 353 10.40 4.21 -10.37
N GLU A 354 10.87 4.36 -11.59
CA GLU A 354 10.71 5.59 -12.39
C GLU A 354 10.47 5.22 -13.85
N GLY A 355 9.55 5.92 -14.51
CA GLY A 355 9.27 5.85 -15.94
C GLY A 355 8.27 4.76 -16.34
N ILE A 356 8.02 3.79 -15.47
CA ILE A 356 7.11 2.68 -15.74
C ILE A 356 5.66 3.01 -15.42
N ARG A 357 4.75 2.17 -15.93
CA ARG A 357 3.34 2.17 -15.56
C ARG A 357 2.84 0.77 -15.20
N VAL A 358 1.92 0.68 -14.26
CA VAL A 358 1.26 -0.56 -13.84
C VAL A 358 -0.19 -0.55 -14.33
N VAL A 359 -0.59 -1.61 -15.04
CA VAL A 359 -1.93 -1.75 -15.62
C VAL A 359 -2.50 -3.14 -15.36
N GLY A 360 -3.84 -3.21 -15.30
CA GLY A 360 -4.55 -4.47 -15.16
C GLY A 360 -4.95 -5.07 -16.51
N ASN A 361 -5.02 -6.41 -16.54
CA ASN A 361 -5.54 -7.19 -17.65
C ASN A 361 -6.36 -8.37 -17.11
N GLU A 362 -7.57 -8.58 -17.62
CA GLU A 362 -8.47 -9.65 -17.14
C GLU A 362 -7.91 -11.06 -17.29
N SER A 363 -7.02 -11.28 -18.28
CA SER A 363 -6.48 -12.63 -18.57
C SER A 363 -5.28 -13.02 -17.74
N ILE A 364 -4.44 -12.04 -17.31
CA ILE A 364 -3.18 -12.31 -16.59
C ILE A 364 -3.09 -11.63 -15.24
N GLY A 365 -4.00 -10.71 -14.91
CA GLY A 365 -3.92 -9.87 -13.71
C GLY A 365 -3.26 -8.54 -13.99
N VAL A 366 -2.36 -8.10 -13.10
CA VAL A 366 -1.65 -6.82 -13.19
C VAL A 366 -0.24 -7.07 -13.76
N TYR A 367 0.32 -6.09 -14.47
CA TYR A 367 1.66 -6.17 -15.03
C TYR A 367 2.27 -4.79 -15.25
N VAL A 368 3.59 -4.74 -15.36
CA VAL A 368 4.36 -3.52 -15.67
C VAL A 368 4.44 -3.30 -17.18
N THR A 369 4.15 -2.08 -17.62
CA THR A 369 4.21 -1.64 -19.02
C THR A 369 4.86 -0.26 -19.13
N ASP A 370 4.90 0.30 -20.35
CA ASP A 370 5.52 1.60 -20.68
C ASP A 370 7.00 1.68 -20.24
N ILE A 371 7.69 0.55 -20.25
CA ILE A 371 9.10 0.46 -19.93
C ILE A 371 9.91 1.06 -21.09
N HIS A 372 10.71 2.10 -20.83
CA HIS A 372 11.56 2.77 -21.81
C HIS A 372 13.04 2.71 -21.42
N ALA A 373 13.91 3.10 -22.33
CA ALA A 373 15.34 3.19 -22.06
C ALA A 373 15.63 4.27 -21.00
N GLY A 374 16.35 3.88 -19.94
CA GLY A 374 16.66 4.75 -18.81
C GLY A 374 15.75 4.62 -17.61
N ASP A 375 14.58 3.97 -17.76
CA ASP A 375 13.71 3.65 -16.65
C ASP A 375 14.35 2.61 -15.71
N PHE A 376 13.86 2.54 -14.49
CA PHE A 376 14.33 1.55 -13.53
C PHE A 376 13.22 1.07 -12.60
N MET A 377 13.47 -0.09 -11.98
CA MET A 377 12.70 -0.66 -10.89
C MET A 377 13.66 -1.18 -9.81
N ARG A 378 13.28 -1.08 -8.55
CA ARG A 378 14.04 -1.61 -7.41
C ARG A 378 13.15 -2.41 -6.49
N VAL A 379 13.70 -3.51 -5.99
CA VAL A 379 13.14 -4.34 -4.92
C VAL A 379 14.17 -4.39 -3.80
N ALA A 380 13.73 -4.18 -2.58
CA ALA A 380 14.62 -4.11 -1.42
C ALA A 380 14.60 -5.39 -0.59
N ASN A 381 15.68 -5.61 0.16
CA ASN A 381 15.75 -6.62 1.23
C ASN A 381 15.52 -8.06 0.75
N VAL A 382 16.08 -8.42 -0.41
CA VAL A 382 15.97 -9.75 -1.04
C VAL A 382 17.02 -10.67 -0.45
N ASP A 383 16.61 -11.80 0.13
CA ASP A 383 17.50 -12.76 0.79
C ASP A 383 17.78 -13.96 -0.12
N PHE A 384 19.00 -14.00 -0.64
CA PHE A 384 19.51 -15.09 -1.49
C PHE A 384 20.08 -16.28 -0.69
N GLY A 385 20.13 -16.19 0.65
CA GLY A 385 20.74 -17.21 1.50
C GLY A 385 22.25 -17.38 1.26
N SER A 386 22.80 -18.49 1.74
CA SER A 386 24.24 -18.79 1.63
C SER A 386 24.63 -19.36 0.25
N GLU A 387 23.75 -20.13 -0.36
CA GLU A 387 24.01 -20.83 -1.63
C GLU A 387 23.84 -19.91 -2.84
N GLY A 388 22.94 -18.92 -2.74
CA GLY A 388 22.69 -17.94 -3.78
C GLY A 388 21.90 -18.49 -4.98
N ALA A 389 21.67 -17.60 -5.96
CA ALA A 389 20.93 -17.92 -7.16
C ALA A 389 21.85 -18.21 -8.36
N GLN A 390 21.42 -19.10 -9.27
CA GLN A 390 22.14 -19.47 -10.49
C GLN A 390 21.49 -18.88 -11.74
N SER A 391 20.19 -18.75 -11.76
CA SER A 391 19.45 -18.22 -12.91
C SER A 391 18.27 -17.36 -12.46
N ILE A 392 17.68 -16.63 -13.41
CA ILE A 392 16.45 -15.87 -13.24
C ILE A 392 15.46 -16.26 -14.33
N THR A 393 14.23 -16.56 -13.95
CA THR A 393 13.08 -16.74 -14.86
C THR A 393 12.24 -15.49 -14.83
N ILE A 394 11.86 -15.00 -16.00
CA ILE A 394 10.98 -13.85 -16.18
C ILE A 394 9.83 -14.19 -17.11
N ARG A 395 8.68 -13.57 -16.91
CA ARG A 395 7.54 -13.67 -17.84
C ARG A 395 7.30 -12.31 -18.47
N VAL A 396 7.53 -12.25 -19.78
CA VAL A 396 7.50 -11.00 -20.55
C VAL A 396 6.66 -11.14 -21.83
N ALA A 397 6.20 -10.00 -22.35
CA ALA A 397 5.60 -9.89 -23.66
C ALA A 397 6.28 -8.75 -24.42
N ALA A 398 6.84 -9.03 -25.61
CA ALA A 398 7.63 -8.08 -26.38
C ALA A 398 7.22 -8.09 -27.86
N LYS A 399 6.98 -6.90 -28.41
CA LYS A 399 6.63 -6.71 -29.81
C LYS A 399 7.86 -6.71 -30.72
N SER A 400 9.04 -6.39 -30.17
CA SER A 400 10.30 -6.27 -30.91
C SER A 400 11.50 -6.68 -30.06
N ASN A 401 12.64 -6.90 -30.70
CA ASN A 401 13.92 -7.27 -30.06
C ASN A 401 14.70 -6.05 -29.54
N ASN A 402 14.01 -5.00 -29.06
CA ASN A 402 14.63 -3.72 -28.76
C ASN A 402 15.07 -3.54 -27.30
N GLY A 403 14.54 -4.36 -26.39
CA GLY A 403 14.77 -4.23 -24.95
C GLY A 403 15.92 -5.08 -24.44
N THR A 404 16.66 -4.53 -23.47
CA THR A 404 17.60 -5.27 -22.63
C THR A 404 17.32 -4.95 -21.18
N LEU A 405 17.08 -6.00 -20.38
CA LEU A 405 16.98 -5.95 -18.93
C LEU A 405 18.37 -6.14 -18.32
N VAL A 406 18.81 -5.22 -17.47
CA VAL A 406 20.05 -5.35 -16.70
C VAL A 406 19.70 -5.51 -15.23
N VAL A 407 20.03 -6.65 -14.66
CA VAL A 407 19.80 -6.97 -13.24
C VAL A 407 21.08 -6.69 -12.48
N ARG A 408 21.01 -5.85 -11.44
CA ARG A 408 22.15 -5.46 -10.62
C ARG A 408 21.85 -5.68 -9.13
N GLN A 409 22.91 -5.90 -8.38
CA GLN A 409 22.91 -5.98 -6.95
C GLN A 409 23.02 -4.56 -6.35
N ASP A 410 22.19 -4.26 -5.35
CA ASP A 410 22.16 -3.08 -4.49
C ASP A 410 21.81 -1.75 -5.19
N ASN A 411 22.44 -1.39 -6.29
CA ASN A 411 22.23 -0.07 -6.91
C ASN A 411 22.65 -0.03 -8.40
N THR A 412 22.48 1.12 -9.03
CA THR A 412 22.79 1.36 -10.45
C THR A 412 24.25 1.10 -10.85
N LYS A 413 25.19 1.10 -9.90
CA LYS A 413 26.63 0.83 -10.10
C LYS A 413 27.02 -0.54 -9.54
N GLY A 414 26.10 -1.26 -8.94
CA GLY A 414 26.32 -2.55 -8.32
C GLY A 414 26.72 -3.63 -9.31
N LYS A 415 27.12 -4.76 -8.78
CA LYS A 415 27.54 -5.95 -9.54
C LYS A 415 26.42 -6.39 -10.47
N ILE A 416 26.72 -6.59 -11.74
CA ILE A 416 25.76 -7.11 -12.71
C ILE A 416 25.54 -8.60 -12.42
N LEU A 417 24.29 -8.97 -12.15
CA LEU A 417 23.86 -10.35 -11.99
C LEU A 417 23.49 -10.96 -13.34
N ALA A 418 22.77 -10.21 -14.18
CA ALA A 418 22.42 -10.63 -15.54
C ALA A 418 22.28 -9.43 -16.47
N LYS A 419 22.55 -9.67 -17.78
CA LYS A 419 22.23 -8.74 -18.87
C LYS A 419 21.46 -9.51 -19.92
N ILE A 420 20.16 -9.31 -19.96
CA ILE A 420 19.19 -10.12 -20.69
C ILE A 420 18.65 -9.34 -21.88
N LYS A 421 18.98 -9.76 -23.10
CA LYS A 421 18.33 -9.23 -24.29
C LYS A 421 16.94 -9.85 -24.40
N ILE A 422 15.92 -9.02 -24.43
CA ILE A 422 14.52 -9.47 -24.59
C ILE A 422 14.24 -9.60 -26.09
N GLU A 423 14.03 -10.83 -26.54
CA GLU A 423 13.60 -11.13 -27.89
C GLU A 423 12.08 -11.01 -28.01
N ALA A 424 11.61 -10.65 -29.19
CA ALA A 424 10.17 -10.56 -29.46
C ALA A 424 9.46 -11.88 -29.17
N THR A 425 8.29 -11.79 -28.56
CA THR A 425 7.40 -12.93 -28.25
C THR A 425 6.26 -13.07 -29.25
N GLY A 426 6.23 -12.22 -30.29
CA GLY A 426 5.14 -12.18 -31.27
C GLY A 426 4.10 -11.08 -31.01
N GLY A 427 4.20 -10.33 -29.90
CA GLY A 427 3.32 -9.22 -29.59
C GLY A 427 3.40 -8.76 -28.14
N ASP A 428 2.88 -7.57 -27.86
CA ASP A 428 2.86 -6.95 -26.53
C ASP A 428 1.88 -7.60 -25.54
N LYS A 429 1.14 -8.62 -25.96
CA LYS A 429 0.22 -9.44 -25.15
C LYS A 429 0.46 -10.94 -25.32
N VAL A 430 1.53 -11.32 -26.04
CA VAL A 430 1.97 -12.71 -26.20
C VAL A 430 3.02 -12.97 -25.14
N TRP A 431 2.63 -13.64 -24.08
CA TRP A 431 3.44 -13.84 -22.88
C TRP A 431 4.27 -15.11 -22.96
N GLU A 432 5.56 -14.99 -22.67
CA GLU A 432 6.50 -16.13 -22.60
C GLU A 432 7.28 -16.09 -21.29
N GLU A 433 7.54 -17.29 -20.76
CA GLU A 433 8.45 -17.51 -19.63
C GLU A 433 9.81 -17.89 -20.19
N ARG A 434 10.86 -17.19 -19.73
CA ARG A 434 12.22 -17.40 -20.19
C ARG A 434 13.18 -17.39 -19.03
N THR A 435 14.10 -18.37 -18.99
CA THR A 435 15.14 -18.51 -17.96
C THR A 435 16.49 -18.11 -18.51
N PHE A 436 17.25 -17.37 -17.73
CA PHE A 436 18.57 -16.87 -18.07
C PHE A 436 19.56 -17.14 -16.94
N GLU A 437 20.72 -17.68 -17.28
CA GLU A 437 21.81 -17.89 -16.33
C GLU A 437 22.34 -16.57 -15.80
N LEU A 438 22.70 -16.54 -14.53
CA LEU A 438 23.34 -15.39 -13.93
C LEU A 438 24.84 -15.37 -14.25
N THR A 439 25.34 -14.19 -14.55
CA THR A 439 26.80 -13.97 -14.72
C THR A 439 27.54 -14.03 -13.38
N ASN A 440 26.84 -13.70 -12.30
CA ASN A 440 27.36 -13.67 -10.95
C ASN A 440 26.28 -14.15 -9.98
N THR A 441 26.62 -15.06 -9.11
CA THR A 441 25.75 -15.57 -8.04
C THR A 441 25.64 -14.54 -6.90
N PRO A 442 24.45 -14.01 -6.60
CA PRO A 442 24.21 -13.21 -5.40
C PRO A 442 24.02 -14.14 -4.19
N THR A 443 24.56 -13.79 -3.03
CA THR A 443 24.38 -14.49 -1.75
C THR A 443 24.12 -13.50 -0.62
N GLY A 444 23.33 -13.88 0.39
CA GLY A 444 22.96 -12.98 1.47
C GLY A 444 21.83 -12.02 1.08
N ILE A 445 21.69 -10.93 1.83
CA ILE A 445 20.59 -9.98 1.68
C ILE A 445 21.05 -8.78 0.85
N HIS A 446 20.31 -8.48 -0.23
CA HIS A 446 20.62 -7.41 -1.18
C HIS A 446 19.35 -6.72 -1.67
N ASP A 447 19.48 -5.48 -2.10
CA ASP A 447 18.51 -4.86 -3.00
C ASP A 447 18.77 -5.34 -4.42
N ILE A 448 17.73 -5.44 -5.24
CA ILE A 448 17.84 -5.75 -6.66
C ILE A 448 17.39 -4.54 -7.47
N HIS A 449 18.26 -4.10 -8.36
CA HIS A 449 18.03 -2.99 -9.25
C HIS A 449 17.90 -3.49 -10.69
N PHE A 450 16.74 -3.26 -11.29
CA PHE A 450 16.42 -3.54 -12.68
C PHE A 450 16.53 -2.25 -13.50
N SER A 451 17.38 -2.24 -14.51
CA SER A 451 17.56 -1.11 -15.43
C SER A 451 17.21 -1.55 -16.84
N PHE A 452 16.65 -0.64 -17.62
CA PHE A 452 16.19 -0.94 -18.96
C PHE A 452 17.01 -0.18 -20.01
N ILE A 453 17.48 -0.90 -21.02
CA ILE A 453 18.28 -0.36 -22.13
C ILE A 453 17.56 -0.69 -23.43
N GLY A 454 17.49 0.28 -24.34
CA GLY A 454 16.85 0.15 -25.63
C GLY A 454 17.01 1.39 -26.48
N THR A 455 16.32 1.46 -27.59
CA THR A 455 16.33 2.60 -28.50
C THR A 455 14.90 2.97 -28.92
N GLY A 456 14.69 4.30 -29.18
CA GLY A 456 13.39 4.85 -29.56
C GLY A 456 12.43 5.02 -28.38
N ASP A 457 11.24 5.53 -28.67
CA ASP A 457 10.23 5.93 -27.69
C ASP A 457 9.14 4.85 -27.46
N ALA A 458 9.28 3.68 -28.10
CA ALA A 458 8.31 2.60 -27.93
C ALA A 458 8.60 1.80 -26.66
N THR A 459 7.55 1.29 -26.03
CA THR A 459 7.64 0.32 -24.91
C THR A 459 8.56 -0.82 -25.31
N LEU A 460 9.59 -1.08 -24.51
CA LEU A 460 10.59 -2.12 -24.77
C LEU A 460 9.99 -3.52 -24.67
N PHE A 461 9.25 -3.73 -23.59
CA PHE A 461 8.48 -4.96 -23.32
C PHE A 461 7.52 -4.73 -22.15
N ASN A 462 6.58 -5.64 -21.97
CA ASN A 462 5.72 -5.75 -20.79
C ASN A 462 6.25 -6.84 -19.87
N TRP A 463 6.13 -6.66 -18.55
CA TRP A 463 6.70 -7.58 -17.57
C TRP A 463 5.66 -7.96 -16.51
N ASP A 464 5.42 -9.29 -16.36
CA ASP A 464 4.41 -9.84 -15.46
C ASP A 464 5.02 -10.24 -14.10
N TRP A 465 6.05 -11.10 -14.12
CA TRP A 465 6.70 -11.57 -12.91
C TRP A 465 8.14 -12.03 -13.16
N TRP A 466 8.88 -12.22 -12.05
CA TRP A 466 10.23 -12.77 -12.03
C TRP A 466 10.42 -13.75 -10.86
N GLN A 467 11.40 -14.63 -10.99
CA GLN A 467 11.81 -15.58 -9.97
C GLN A 467 13.27 -15.95 -10.19
N PHE A 468 14.08 -15.86 -9.15
CA PHE A 468 15.41 -16.45 -9.20
C PHE A 468 15.33 -17.93 -8.88
N ASN A 469 16.32 -18.70 -9.37
CA ASN A 469 16.40 -20.13 -9.16
C ASN A 469 17.76 -20.47 -8.54
N ASP A 470 17.76 -21.34 -7.53
CA ASP A 470 18.97 -21.90 -6.93
C ASP A 470 19.51 -23.09 -7.75
N ALA A 471 20.64 -23.67 -7.34
CA ALA A 471 21.26 -24.81 -8.01
C ALA A 471 20.36 -26.05 -8.04
N ASN A 472 19.38 -26.14 -7.12
CA ASN A 472 18.47 -27.29 -7.00
C ASN A 472 17.19 -27.10 -7.81
N SER A 473 16.89 -25.85 -8.21
CA SER A 473 15.71 -25.50 -9.03
C SER A 473 15.97 -25.54 -10.54
N SER A 474 17.20 -25.78 -10.99
CA SER A 474 17.54 -26.01 -12.40
C SER A 474 17.12 -27.41 -12.85
N GLY A 475 15.82 -27.66 -12.96
CA GLY A 475 15.31 -28.95 -13.41
C GLY A 475 13.82 -29.07 -13.14
N ILE A 476 12.99 -28.36 -13.88
CA ILE A 476 11.74 -28.99 -14.31
C ILE A 476 12.15 -29.94 -15.44
N GLU A 477 12.74 -31.07 -15.09
CA GLU A 477 12.60 -32.25 -15.93
C GLU A 477 11.10 -32.49 -16.04
N ASN A 478 10.61 -32.59 -17.27
CA ASN A 478 9.34 -33.24 -17.57
C ASN A 478 9.32 -34.54 -16.76
N LEU A 479 8.54 -34.55 -15.67
CA LEU A 479 8.20 -35.79 -14.99
C LEU A 479 7.32 -36.59 -15.97
N GLN A 480 7.95 -37.23 -16.95
CA GLN A 480 7.45 -38.48 -17.47
C GLN A 480 7.45 -39.44 -16.29
N ASP A 481 6.29 -40.02 -16.04
CA ASP A 481 6.05 -41.06 -15.06
C ASP A 481 7.17 -42.12 -15.07
N ASN A 482 8.13 -41.97 -14.13
CA ASN A 482 8.93 -43.06 -13.67
C ASN A 482 8.74 -43.16 -12.16
N ALA A 483 8.05 -44.20 -11.79
CA ALA A 483 7.73 -44.59 -10.42
C ALA A 483 8.97 -44.59 -9.54
N SER A 484 9.09 -43.58 -8.65
CA SER A 484 9.99 -43.58 -7.49
C SER A 484 9.16 -43.55 -6.21
N PRO A 485 9.66 -44.11 -5.08
CA PRO A 485 8.86 -44.52 -3.96
C PRO A 485 8.14 -43.34 -3.31
N HIS A 486 6.86 -43.54 -3.12
CA HIS A 486 5.87 -42.60 -2.60
C HIS A 486 6.40 -41.79 -1.39
N ASN A 487 6.60 -40.50 -1.56
CA ASN A 487 6.65 -39.57 -0.43
C ASN A 487 5.23 -39.49 0.14
N THR A 488 4.99 -40.14 1.29
CA THR A 488 3.68 -40.22 1.94
C THR A 488 3.38 -39.00 2.81
N THR A 489 4.30 -38.05 2.89
CA THR A 489 4.20 -36.88 3.78
C THR A 489 3.19 -35.86 3.24
N PHE A 490 2.23 -35.51 4.08
CA PHE A 490 1.36 -34.38 3.87
C PHE A 490 2.02 -33.10 4.40
N TYR A 491 1.72 -31.98 3.76
CA TYR A 491 2.14 -30.65 4.22
C TYR A 491 0.93 -29.75 4.37
N THR A 492 0.93 -28.90 5.38
CA THR A 492 -0.05 -27.79 5.48
C THR A 492 0.09 -26.87 4.27
N LEU A 493 -0.86 -25.96 4.04
CA LEU A 493 -0.76 -24.93 3.00
C LEU A 493 0.43 -23.97 3.21
N GLN A 494 1.00 -23.92 4.43
CA GLN A 494 2.20 -23.18 4.79
C GLN A 494 3.51 -23.97 4.61
N GLY A 495 3.43 -25.19 4.07
CA GLY A 495 4.60 -26.05 3.82
C GLY A 495 5.14 -26.79 5.05
N ILE A 496 4.41 -26.82 6.17
CA ILE A 496 4.80 -27.54 7.38
C ILE A 496 4.42 -29.02 7.23
N PRO A 497 5.34 -30.00 7.48
CA PRO A 497 5.00 -31.42 7.47
C PRO A 497 3.87 -31.74 8.47
N ALA A 498 2.88 -32.51 8.02
CA ALA A 498 1.77 -33.00 8.84
C ALA A 498 1.81 -34.52 8.92
N GLU A 499 2.30 -35.06 10.04
CA GLU A 499 2.44 -36.52 10.24
C GLU A 499 1.10 -37.24 10.37
N ASN A 500 0.09 -36.57 10.96
CA ASN A 500 -1.27 -37.11 11.12
C ASN A 500 -2.30 -36.07 10.66
N PRO A 501 -2.51 -35.92 9.35
CA PRO A 501 -3.42 -34.90 8.83
C PRO A 501 -4.88 -35.23 9.23
N THR A 502 -5.53 -34.27 9.88
CA THR A 502 -6.97 -34.31 10.20
C THR A 502 -7.78 -33.74 9.03
N GLN A 503 -9.10 -33.64 9.17
CA GLN A 503 -9.95 -33.02 8.15
C GLN A 503 -9.42 -31.65 7.75
N GLY A 504 -9.20 -31.43 6.44
CA GLY A 504 -8.66 -30.17 5.92
C GLY A 504 -8.00 -30.30 4.55
N ILE A 505 -7.48 -29.17 4.05
CA ILE A 505 -6.75 -29.12 2.78
C ILE A 505 -5.24 -29.18 3.06
N TYR A 506 -4.56 -30.11 2.42
CA TYR A 506 -3.12 -30.33 2.53
C TYR A 506 -2.45 -30.35 1.15
N ILE A 507 -1.14 -30.25 1.12
CA ILE A 507 -0.33 -30.49 -0.07
C ILE A 507 0.29 -31.88 0.04
N LYS A 508 0.09 -32.71 -0.96
CA LYS A 508 0.74 -34.02 -1.11
C LYS A 508 1.25 -34.14 -2.54
N ASN A 509 2.53 -34.44 -2.72
CA ASN A 509 3.17 -34.53 -4.04
C ASN A 509 2.90 -33.29 -4.91
N GLY A 510 3.02 -32.09 -4.32
CA GLY A 510 2.81 -30.81 -5.01
C GLY A 510 1.34 -30.49 -5.38
N LYS A 511 0.38 -31.34 -5.01
CA LYS A 511 -1.06 -31.14 -5.31
C LYS A 511 -1.86 -30.89 -4.03
N LYS A 512 -2.89 -30.04 -4.12
CA LYS A 512 -3.86 -29.85 -3.03
C LYS A 512 -4.72 -31.11 -2.90
N VAL A 513 -4.83 -31.64 -1.69
CA VAL A 513 -5.61 -32.83 -1.35
C VAL A 513 -6.56 -32.46 -0.19
N LEU A 514 -7.85 -32.74 -0.36
CA LEU A 514 -8.85 -32.61 0.70
C LEU A 514 -8.92 -33.94 1.46
N ILE A 515 -8.71 -33.89 2.78
CA ILE A 515 -8.95 -35.02 3.67
C ILE A 515 -10.32 -34.83 4.32
N ASN A 516 -11.22 -35.76 4.05
CA ASN A 516 -12.53 -35.87 4.68
C ASN A 516 -12.46 -37.00 5.68
N ASN A 517 -12.93 -36.78 6.90
CA ASN A 517 -13.16 -37.88 7.85
C ASN A 517 -14.46 -38.63 7.52
#